data_c45111a23528c72d6e83ca611059cb5e
#
_entry.id   c45111a23528c72d6e83ca611059cb5e
#
_cell.length_a   1.000
_cell.length_b   1.000
_cell.length_c   1.000
_cell.angle_alpha   90.00
_cell.angle_beta   90.00
_cell.angle_gamma   90.00
#
_symmetry.space_group_name_H-M   'P 1'
#
loop_
_entity.id
_entity.type
_entity.pdbx_description
1 polymer ?
#
loop_
_entity_poly.entity_id
_entity_poly.type
_entity_poly.pdbx_seq_one_letter_code
_entity_poly.pdbx_strand_id
1 'polypeptide(L)' 'MNNLDYVITWTAACEMFEHEVLPSIIETYEQDGIKDWPARREGWNNWTDSLCKDNQISDWQYENWSQSPLCGN' A
#
# COMPACT_ATOMS: atom_id res chain seq x y z
N MET A 1 -6.73 -25.78 3.56
CA MET A 1 -6.44 -24.72 2.64
C MET A 1 -5.00 -24.31 2.75
N ASN A 2 -4.38 -24.22 1.67
CA ASN A 2 -2.99 -23.83 1.68
C ASN A 2 -2.86 -22.33 1.75
N ASN A 3 -1.67 -21.83 1.82
CA ASN A 3 -1.39 -20.41 1.99
C ASN A 3 -1.17 -19.67 0.69
N LEU A 4 -1.53 -20.27 -0.42
CA LEU A 4 -1.26 -19.66 -1.72
C LEU A 4 -2.05 -18.38 -1.93
N ASP A 5 -3.18 -18.23 -1.26
CA ASP A 5 -4.00 -17.04 -1.40
C ASP A 5 -3.36 -15.80 -0.77
N TYR A 6 -2.34 -16.01 0.04
CA TYR A 6 -1.70 -14.90 0.77
C TYR A 6 -0.20 -14.86 0.51
N VAL A 7 0.17 -15.05 -0.77
CA VAL A 7 1.58 -15.09 -1.12
C VAL A 7 2.20 -13.70 -1.31
N ILE A 8 1.40 -12.64 -1.30
CA ILE A 8 1.94 -11.30 -1.43
C ILE A 8 2.73 -10.98 -0.16
N THR A 9 4.02 -10.77 -0.30
CA THR A 9 4.87 -10.37 0.81
C THR A 9 4.79 -8.86 1.01
N TRP A 10 5.23 -8.39 2.17
CA TRP A 10 5.31 -6.96 2.42
C TRP A 10 6.20 -6.25 1.39
N THR A 11 7.34 -6.84 1.05
CA THR A 11 8.25 -6.28 0.06
C THR A 11 7.56 -6.17 -1.31
N ALA A 12 6.86 -7.22 -1.72
CA ALA A 12 6.13 -7.21 -2.98
C ALA A 12 5.02 -6.16 -2.95
N ALA A 13 4.33 -6.04 -1.83
CA ALA A 13 3.28 -5.04 -1.68
C ALA A 13 3.83 -3.62 -1.77
N CYS A 14 5.00 -3.37 -1.19
CA CYS A 14 5.64 -2.06 -1.31
C CYS A 14 5.97 -1.73 -2.76
N GLU A 15 6.45 -2.71 -3.52
CA GLU A 15 6.74 -2.52 -4.95
C GLU A 15 5.47 -2.26 -5.75
N MET A 16 4.42 -3.01 -5.49
CA MET A 16 3.14 -2.83 -6.16
C MET A 16 2.57 -1.43 -5.88
N PHE A 17 2.66 -1.01 -4.64
CA PHE A 17 2.20 0.33 -4.25
C PHE A 17 2.97 1.41 -5.01
N GLU A 18 4.27 1.28 -5.07
CA GLU A 18 5.13 2.24 -5.76
C GLU A 18 4.77 2.37 -7.24
N HIS A 19 4.45 1.27 -7.90
CA HIS A 19 4.22 1.26 -9.34
C HIS A 19 2.76 1.46 -9.73
N GLU A 20 1.82 1.10 -8.85
CA GLU A 20 0.39 1.09 -9.20
C GLU A 20 -0.42 2.15 -8.49
N VAL A 21 -0.02 2.57 -7.32
CA VAL A 21 -0.81 3.50 -6.49
C VAL A 21 -0.14 4.86 -6.35
N LEU A 22 1.13 4.85 -6.03
CA LEU A 22 1.87 6.07 -5.75
C LEU A 22 1.87 7.08 -6.90
N PRO A 23 1.99 6.66 -8.18
CA PRO A 23 1.99 7.64 -9.27
C PRO A 23 0.73 8.53 -9.29
N SER A 24 -0.43 7.97 -9.01
CA SER A 24 -1.67 8.76 -8.99
C SER A 24 -1.71 9.70 -7.78
N ILE A 25 -1.14 9.30 -6.68
CA ILE A 25 -1.04 10.16 -5.50
C ILE A 25 -0.14 11.34 -5.80
N ILE A 26 0.99 11.09 -6.42
CA ILE A 26 1.94 12.14 -6.81
C ILE A 26 1.26 13.12 -7.76
N GLU A 27 0.58 12.58 -8.75
CA GLU A 27 -0.09 13.40 -9.76
C GLU A 27 -1.18 14.29 -9.14
N THR A 28 -1.90 13.78 -8.16
CA THR A 28 -3.03 14.47 -7.57
C THR A 28 -2.62 15.42 -6.45
N TYR A 29 -1.67 15.01 -5.62
CA TYR A 29 -1.38 15.70 -4.36
C TYR A 29 0.01 16.32 -4.27
N GLU A 30 0.87 16.04 -5.23
CA GLU A 30 2.27 16.49 -5.19
C GLU A 30 2.65 17.29 -6.44
N GLN A 31 1.70 17.96 -7.02
CA GLN A 31 1.94 18.74 -8.25
C GLN A 31 2.97 19.84 -8.05
N ASP A 32 3.13 20.32 -6.85
CA ASP A 32 4.10 21.35 -6.50
C ASP A 32 5.50 20.78 -6.22
N GLY A 33 5.66 19.48 -6.32
CA GLY A 33 6.94 18.84 -6.07
C GLY A 33 7.22 18.57 -4.60
N ILE A 34 6.24 18.85 -3.73
CA ILE A 34 6.39 18.61 -2.29
C ILE A 34 5.66 17.31 -1.93
N LYS A 35 6.37 16.40 -1.27
CA LYS A 35 5.79 15.11 -0.88
C LYS A 35 4.66 15.31 0.13
N ASP A 36 3.53 14.68 -0.14
CA ASP A 36 2.36 14.73 0.73
C ASP A 36 2.30 13.43 1.54
N TRP A 37 2.99 13.39 2.65
CA TRP A 37 3.09 12.19 3.47
C TRP A 37 1.72 11.70 3.96
N PRO A 38 0.81 12.55 4.45
CA PRO A 38 -0.53 12.08 4.84
C PRO A 38 -1.30 11.43 3.69
N ALA A 39 -1.23 11.99 2.49
CA ALA A 39 -1.90 11.41 1.33
C ALA A 39 -1.31 10.05 0.98
N ARG A 40 0.00 9.91 1.07
CA ARG A 40 0.67 8.63 0.81
C ARG A 40 0.27 7.58 1.82
N ARG A 41 0.20 7.94 3.10
CA ARG A 41 -0.19 7.01 4.16
C ARG A 41 -1.65 6.58 4.02
N GLU A 42 -2.53 7.52 3.70
CA GLU A 42 -3.93 7.20 3.49
C GLU A 42 -4.10 6.31 2.26
N GLY A 43 -3.35 6.58 1.21
CA GLY A 43 -3.37 5.75 0.01
C GLY A 43 -2.95 4.32 0.28
N TRP A 44 -1.91 4.13 1.07
CA TRP A 44 -1.46 2.80 1.48
C TRP A 44 -2.55 2.08 2.29
N ASN A 45 -3.15 2.76 3.25
CA ASN A 45 -4.18 2.16 4.10
C ASN A 45 -5.41 1.76 3.29
N ASN A 46 -5.86 2.62 2.38
CA ASN A 46 -7.02 2.34 1.54
C ASN A 46 -6.73 1.19 0.56
N TRP A 47 -5.54 1.19 0.00
CA TRP A 47 -5.15 0.15 -0.96
C TRP A 47 -5.02 -1.22 -0.28
N THR A 48 -4.36 -1.28 0.87
CA THR A 48 -4.22 -2.55 1.60
C THR A 48 -5.56 -3.03 2.12
N ASP A 49 -6.46 -2.13 2.50
CA ASP A 49 -7.82 -2.49 2.87
C ASP A 49 -8.54 -3.16 1.69
N SER A 50 -8.40 -2.63 0.50
CA SER A 50 -8.95 -3.22 -0.71
C SER A 50 -8.37 -4.61 -0.98
N LEU A 51 -7.06 -4.80 -0.81
CA LEU A 51 -6.43 -6.11 -0.97
C LEU A 51 -6.97 -7.11 0.04
N CYS A 52 -7.19 -6.68 1.26
CA CYS A 52 -7.73 -7.53 2.30
C CYS A 52 -9.17 -7.93 1.97
N LYS A 53 -9.98 -7.01 1.52
CA LYS A 53 -11.37 -7.28 1.14
C LYS A 53 -11.47 -8.22 -0.05
N ASP A 54 -10.48 -8.18 -0.94
CA ASP A 54 -10.42 -9.07 -2.10
C ASP A 54 -9.75 -10.40 -1.78
N ASN A 55 -9.39 -10.64 -0.54
CA ASN A 55 -8.70 -11.85 -0.11
C ASN A 55 -7.32 -12.03 -0.74
N GLN A 56 -6.68 -10.96 -1.14
CA GLN A 56 -5.31 -11.02 -1.70
C GLN A 56 -4.27 -10.95 -0.60
N ILE A 57 -4.63 -10.38 0.55
CA ILE A 57 -3.81 -10.46 1.76
C ILE A 57 -4.73 -10.87 2.91
N SER A 58 -4.13 -11.38 3.96
CA SER A 58 -4.88 -11.84 5.12
C SER A 58 -5.19 -10.68 6.07
N ASP A 59 -6.11 -10.90 6.98
CA ASP A 59 -6.41 -9.94 8.04
C ASP A 59 -5.16 -9.65 8.87
N TRP A 60 -4.37 -10.70 9.15
CA TRP A 60 -3.14 -10.55 9.90
C TRP A 60 -2.17 -9.62 9.20
N GLN A 61 -2.01 -9.79 7.88
CA GLN A 61 -1.13 -8.94 7.09
C GLN A 61 -1.61 -7.49 7.12
N TYR A 62 -2.89 -7.28 6.93
CA TYR A 62 -3.47 -5.94 6.95
C TYR A 62 -3.24 -5.25 8.29
N GLU A 63 -3.42 -5.98 9.38
CA GLU A 63 -3.32 -5.42 10.73
C GLU A 63 -1.89 -5.22 11.19
N ASN A 64 -0.96 -6.01 10.67
CA ASN A 64 0.40 -6.05 11.21
C ASN A 64 1.47 -5.46 10.30
N TRP A 65 1.19 -5.26 9.04
CA TRP A 65 2.17 -4.66 8.14
C TRP A 65 2.39 -3.18 8.48
N SER A 66 3.66 -2.78 8.47
CA SER A 66 4.00 -1.37 8.51
C SER A 66 3.70 -0.74 7.16
N GLN A 67 3.53 0.56 7.13
CA GLN A 67 3.39 1.27 5.87
C GLN A 67 4.68 1.20 5.08
N SER A 68 4.57 1.36 3.76
CA SER A 68 5.73 1.42 2.90
C SER A 68 6.65 2.57 3.34
N PRO A 69 7.98 2.40 3.26
CA PRO A 69 8.90 3.51 3.51
C PRO A 69 8.64 4.72 2.62
N LEU A 70 7.99 4.52 1.47
CA LEU A 70 7.62 5.61 0.57
C LEU A 70 6.51 6.49 1.14
N CYS A 71 5.86 6.08 2.22
CA CYS A 71 4.85 6.88 2.91
C CYS A 71 5.43 7.77 4.00
N GLY A 72 6.71 7.70 4.20
CA GLY A 72 7.39 8.38 5.30
C GLY A 72 7.26 7.58 6.58
N ASN A 73 8.04 7.85 7.53
CA ASN A 73 8.01 7.08 8.78
C ASN A 73 7.12 7.75 9.81
#